data_ff3bb105df885542850bf1aa6346cb3f
#
_entry.id   ff3bb105df885542850bf1aa6346cb3f
#
_cell.length_a   1.000
_cell.length_b   1.000
_cell.length_c   1.000
_cell.angle_alpha   90.00
_cell.angle_beta   90.00
_cell.angle_gamma   90.00
#
_symmetry.space_group_name_H-M   'P 1'
#
loop_
_entity.id
_entity.type
_entity.pdbx_description
1 polymer ?
#
loop_
_entity_poly.entity_id
_entity_poly.type
_entity_poly.pdbx_seq_one_letter_code
_entity_poly.pdbx_strand_id
1 'polypeptide(L)'
;MQRSLVGSEMCIRDRQKLMAERKFVLAKTYIIYRYQREMVRKSNTTDESILGLIQQTNKYAMEENSNKNAAVASTQRDLIAGEVSRDLTKRLLLPEKISKAHEEGILHFHDADYYVQSIFNCCLINISDMLDNGTVMNGKMIESPKSFQVACTVMTQIISAVASSQYGGQSVDISHLGKYLRKTKEKFLKHYTETFGDTLSAEQIQKIASDRMKDELKAGVQTIQYQINTLMTTNGQSPFVTLFLNLKEDDPYVEEVALIIEEILKQRIQGIKNKSGVYVTPAFPKLIYVLDEHNCLKGGKYDYLTRLAVECSSKRMYPDYISAKKMRENYDGEVFSCMGCRSFLSPWKDENGNYKWEGRFNQGVVSLNLPQIGIIAQGNEERFWELMEERLSLCFEALMCRHKSLEGTLSDVSPIHWQYGAIARLEPGQTIDSLLHGGYSTISLGYIGLYEVTKLMTGVSHTNPKGTAFAMKVMRRLREACDTWKRNTGIGFGLYGTPAESLCYRFAEIDRKKFGDIEDITDKGYYTNSYHVDVREKIDAFSKFKFESQFQNISNGGAISYVEIPNLRHNLPALEEMVKYIYDNIPVSYTHLTLPTNSLV
;
A
#
# COMPACT_ATOMS: atom_id res chain seq x y z
N MET A 1 -5.12 8.45 35.61
CA MET A 1 -3.78 7.86 35.52
C MET A 1 -3.16 7.50 36.86
N GLN A 2 -3.05 8.39 37.88
CA GLN A 2 -2.51 8.06 39.19
C GLN A 2 -3.19 6.88 39.93
N ARG A 3 -4.49 6.66 39.78
CA ARG A 3 -5.19 5.51 40.39
C ARG A 3 -4.81 4.13 39.84
N SER A 4 -4.33 4.03 38.58
CA SER A 4 -3.94 2.77 37.97
C SER A 4 -2.55 2.30 38.38
N LEU A 5 -1.58 3.23 38.46
CA LEU A 5 -0.21 2.95 38.92
C LEU A 5 -0.16 2.58 40.43
N VAL A 6 -0.88 3.33 41.26
CA VAL A 6 -1.02 3.01 42.71
C VAL A 6 -1.65 1.64 42.92
N GLY A 7 -2.58 1.22 42.03
CA GLY A 7 -3.21 -0.12 42.08
C GLY A 7 -2.23 -1.26 41.80
N SER A 8 -1.30 -1.09 40.84
CA SER A 8 -0.33 -2.14 40.48
C SER A 8 0.80 -2.29 41.51
N GLU A 9 1.34 -1.21 42.00
CA GLU A 9 2.38 -1.22 43.06
C GLU A 9 1.86 -1.76 44.39
N MET A 10 0.65 -1.36 44.80
CA MET A 10 0.01 -1.86 46.00
C MET A 10 -0.18 -3.38 45.96
N CYS A 11 -0.50 -3.91 44.81
CA CYS A 11 -0.74 -5.34 44.59
C CYS A 11 0.54 -6.18 44.56
N ILE A 12 1.65 -5.62 44.08
CA ILE A 12 2.96 -6.28 44.15
C ILE A 12 3.37 -6.37 45.61
N ARG A 13 3.16 -5.31 46.39
CA ARG A 13 3.43 -5.26 47.83
C ARG A 13 2.56 -6.26 48.60
N ASP A 14 1.27 -6.36 48.32
CA ASP A 14 0.37 -7.31 48.98
C ASP A 14 0.80 -8.76 48.74
N ARG A 15 1.18 -9.10 47.50
CA ARG A 15 1.71 -10.43 47.14
C ARG A 15 3.01 -10.72 47.89
N GLN A 16 3.95 -9.76 47.90
CA GLN A 16 5.22 -9.91 48.59
C GLN A 16 5.01 -10.09 50.09
N LYS A 17 4.06 -9.35 50.68
CA LYS A 17 3.71 -9.46 52.09
C LYS A 17 3.11 -10.83 52.44
N LEU A 18 2.16 -11.32 51.62
CA LEU A 18 1.57 -12.67 51.79
C LEU A 18 2.65 -13.77 51.67
N MET A 19 3.60 -13.62 50.77
CA MET A 19 4.72 -14.56 50.59
C MET A 19 5.70 -14.48 51.77
N ALA A 20 6.00 -13.28 52.24
CA ALA A 20 6.87 -13.07 53.41
C ALA A 20 6.27 -13.65 54.71
N GLU A 21 4.96 -13.55 54.87
CA GLU A 21 4.21 -14.14 55.98
C GLU A 21 3.94 -15.65 55.82
N ARG A 22 4.55 -16.30 54.82
CA ARG A 22 4.40 -17.74 54.48
C ARG A 22 2.96 -18.20 54.20
N LYS A 23 2.04 -17.30 53.83
CA LYS A 23 0.66 -17.61 53.49
C LYS A 23 0.55 -18.00 52.00
N PHE A 24 1.27 -19.05 51.61
CA PHE A 24 1.44 -19.44 50.20
C PHE A 24 0.14 -19.78 49.48
N VAL A 25 -0.79 -20.46 50.14
CA VAL A 25 -2.10 -20.80 49.56
C VAL A 25 -2.90 -19.55 49.25
N LEU A 26 -2.93 -18.59 50.17
CA LEU A 26 -3.62 -17.31 49.98
C LEU A 26 -2.97 -16.47 48.89
N ALA A 27 -1.64 -16.43 48.85
CA ALA A 27 -0.88 -15.75 47.81
C ALA A 27 -1.17 -16.37 46.41
N LYS A 28 -1.21 -17.69 46.30
CA LYS A 28 -1.57 -18.40 45.05
C LYS A 28 -3.00 -18.07 44.61
N THR A 29 -3.96 -18.15 45.53
CA THR A 29 -5.37 -17.83 45.23
C THR A 29 -5.52 -16.37 44.78
N TYR A 30 -4.81 -15.44 45.43
CA TYR A 30 -4.80 -14.03 45.10
C TYR A 30 -4.19 -13.77 43.71
N ILE A 31 -3.09 -14.44 43.35
CA ILE A 31 -2.46 -14.34 42.03
C ILE A 31 -3.41 -14.86 40.95
N ILE A 32 -4.03 -16.04 41.19
CA ILE A 32 -4.99 -16.63 40.22
C ILE A 32 -6.21 -15.72 40.04
N TYR A 33 -6.78 -15.22 41.13
CA TYR A 33 -7.92 -14.31 41.11
C TYR A 33 -7.59 -13.02 40.34
N ARG A 34 -6.43 -12.44 40.56
CA ARG A 34 -6.00 -11.25 39.84
C ARG A 34 -5.75 -11.50 38.36
N TYR A 35 -5.09 -12.60 38.04
CA TYR A 35 -4.91 -13.01 36.65
C TYR A 35 -6.26 -13.18 35.93
N GLN A 36 -7.21 -13.87 36.56
CA GLN A 36 -8.56 -14.00 36.03
C GLN A 36 -9.26 -12.64 35.86
N ARG A 37 -9.13 -11.74 36.85
CA ARG A 37 -9.68 -10.38 36.76
C ARG A 37 -9.02 -9.53 35.67
N GLU A 38 -7.73 -9.68 35.46
CA GLU A 38 -7.01 -9.00 34.38
C GLU A 38 -7.44 -9.56 33.01
N MET A 39 -7.60 -10.87 32.89
CA MET A 39 -8.14 -11.50 31.68
C MET A 39 -9.56 -11.03 31.38
N VAL A 40 -10.43 -10.95 32.39
CA VAL A 40 -11.79 -10.39 32.24
C VAL A 40 -11.77 -8.91 31.84
N ARG A 41 -10.86 -8.09 32.38
CA ARG A 41 -10.74 -6.69 31.97
C ARG A 41 -10.24 -6.55 30.53
N LYS A 42 -9.31 -7.41 30.11
CA LYS A 42 -8.82 -7.43 28.71
C LYS A 42 -9.89 -7.93 27.75
N SER A 43 -10.70 -8.94 28.16
CA SER A 43 -11.85 -9.39 27.35
C SER A 43 -12.96 -8.34 27.28
N ASN A 44 -13.21 -7.60 28.37
CA ASN A 44 -14.22 -6.54 28.37
C ASN A 44 -13.92 -5.41 27.38
N THR A 45 -12.64 -5.07 27.16
CA THR A 45 -12.27 -4.06 26.15
C THR A 45 -12.55 -4.55 24.73
N THR A 46 -12.35 -5.82 24.45
CA THR A 46 -12.70 -6.44 23.16
C THR A 46 -14.21 -6.52 22.99
N ASP A 47 -14.95 -6.92 24.02
CA ASP A 47 -16.41 -6.96 24.02
C ASP A 47 -17.01 -5.56 23.81
N GLU A 48 -16.47 -4.52 24.46
CA GLU A 48 -16.90 -3.13 24.25
C GLU A 48 -16.63 -2.66 22.82
N SER A 49 -15.49 -3.01 22.25
CA SER A 49 -15.15 -2.70 20.86
C SER A 49 -16.13 -3.38 19.88
N ILE A 50 -16.41 -4.66 20.09
CA ILE A 50 -17.37 -5.43 19.28
C ILE A 50 -18.79 -4.85 19.42
N LEU A 51 -19.23 -4.53 20.64
CA LEU A 51 -20.52 -3.87 20.86
C LEU A 51 -20.60 -2.51 20.18
N GLY A 52 -19.52 -1.73 20.22
CA GLY A 52 -19.43 -0.45 19.51
C GLY A 52 -19.55 -0.61 18.00
N LEU A 53 -19.02 -1.70 17.41
CA LEU A 53 -19.21 -2.03 15.99
C LEU A 53 -20.66 -2.37 15.67
N ILE A 54 -21.29 -3.22 16.50
CA ILE A 54 -22.70 -3.63 16.33
C ILE A 54 -23.63 -2.42 16.44
N GLN A 55 -23.38 -1.54 17.41
CA GLN A 55 -24.18 -0.35 17.68
C GLN A 55 -23.83 0.82 16.76
N GLN A 56 -22.82 0.69 15.89
CA GLN A 56 -22.33 1.75 14.99
C GLN A 56 -21.85 3.00 15.74
N THR A 57 -21.33 2.83 16.95
CA THR A 57 -20.76 3.91 17.78
C THR A 57 -19.24 3.99 17.72
N ASN A 58 -18.57 2.99 17.13
CA ASN A 58 -17.14 2.97 16.93
C ASN A 58 -16.75 3.85 15.72
N LYS A 59 -16.43 5.12 15.98
CA LYS A 59 -16.08 6.11 14.94
C LYS A 59 -14.84 5.71 14.14
N TYR A 60 -13.84 5.09 14.77
CA TYR A 60 -12.63 4.65 14.10
C TYR A 60 -12.93 3.62 13.00
N ALA A 61 -13.69 2.58 13.31
CA ALA A 61 -14.08 1.57 12.34
C ALA A 61 -15.00 2.12 11.23
N MET A 62 -15.79 3.15 11.54
CA MET A 62 -16.70 3.79 10.58
C MET A 62 -15.96 4.66 9.54
N GLU A 63 -14.79 5.21 9.89
CA GLU A 63 -14.03 6.18 9.10
C GLU A 63 -12.70 5.64 8.57
N GLU A 64 -12.27 4.43 8.99
CA GLU A 64 -10.93 3.90 8.74
C GLU A 64 -10.60 3.72 7.26
N ASN A 65 -11.55 3.32 6.44
CA ASN A 65 -11.30 3.04 5.01
C ASN A 65 -12.44 3.48 4.09
N SER A 66 -12.12 4.24 3.06
CA SER A 66 -13.07 4.69 2.05
C SER A 66 -13.71 3.57 1.21
N ASN A 67 -13.15 2.36 1.22
CA ASN A 67 -13.63 1.19 0.49
C ASN A 67 -14.42 0.20 1.35
N LYS A 68 -14.59 0.47 2.65
CA LYS A 68 -15.41 -0.31 3.59
C LYS A 68 -16.61 0.51 4.07
N ASN A 69 -17.76 -0.12 4.18
CA ASN A 69 -18.94 0.47 4.79
C ASN A 69 -19.34 -0.35 6.02
N ALA A 70 -18.96 0.14 7.20
CA ALA A 70 -19.19 -0.55 8.47
C ALA A 70 -20.67 -0.78 8.81
N ALA A 71 -21.61 -0.12 8.14
CA ALA A 71 -23.05 -0.36 8.31
C ALA A 71 -23.55 -1.62 7.58
N VAL A 72 -22.77 -2.17 6.65
CA VAL A 72 -23.16 -3.37 5.89
C VAL A 72 -22.84 -4.63 6.69
N ALA A 73 -23.75 -5.57 6.77
CA ALA A 73 -23.63 -6.78 7.59
C ALA A 73 -22.39 -7.63 7.29
N SER A 74 -21.99 -7.79 6.02
CA SER A 74 -20.77 -8.50 5.64
C SER A 74 -19.51 -7.79 6.15
N THR A 75 -19.46 -6.47 6.06
CA THR A 75 -18.36 -5.64 6.58
C THR A 75 -18.29 -5.68 8.10
N GLN A 76 -19.44 -5.60 8.79
CA GLN A 76 -19.49 -5.75 10.26
C GLN A 76 -18.92 -7.10 10.71
N ARG A 77 -19.26 -8.17 10.00
CA ARG A 77 -18.74 -9.51 10.31
C ARG A 77 -17.22 -9.56 10.20
N ASP A 78 -16.65 -8.98 9.15
CA ASP A 78 -15.20 -8.89 8.96
C ASP A 78 -14.53 -8.03 10.05
N LEU A 79 -15.12 -6.89 10.40
CA LEU A 79 -14.62 -6.01 11.47
C LEU A 79 -14.65 -6.71 12.84
N ILE A 80 -15.70 -7.46 13.16
CA ILE A 80 -15.79 -8.24 14.40
C ILE A 80 -14.70 -9.32 14.43
N ALA A 81 -14.50 -10.04 13.31
CA ALA A 81 -13.42 -11.02 13.19
C ALA A 81 -12.04 -10.35 13.36
N GLY A 82 -11.87 -9.16 12.81
CA GLY A 82 -10.65 -8.34 12.97
C GLY A 82 -10.38 -7.98 14.43
N GLU A 83 -11.39 -7.55 15.21
CA GLU A 83 -11.20 -7.22 16.64
C GLU A 83 -10.79 -8.46 17.45
N VAL A 84 -11.42 -9.60 17.22
CA VAL A 84 -11.04 -10.87 17.86
C VAL A 84 -9.61 -11.26 17.47
N SER A 85 -9.27 -11.19 16.19
CA SER A 85 -7.92 -11.51 15.69
C SER A 85 -6.87 -10.58 16.28
N ARG A 86 -7.15 -9.29 16.40
CA ARG A 86 -6.25 -8.29 17.00
C ARG A 86 -5.96 -8.59 18.47
N ASP A 87 -7.00 -8.95 19.23
CA ASP A 87 -6.82 -9.35 20.64
C ASP A 87 -5.97 -10.62 20.76
N LEU A 88 -6.28 -11.65 19.97
CA LEU A 88 -5.52 -12.91 19.97
C LEU A 88 -4.06 -12.68 19.57
N THR A 89 -3.84 -11.87 18.54
CA THR A 89 -2.48 -11.51 18.07
C THR A 89 -1.66 -10.89 19.19
N LYS A 90 -2.18 -9.88 19.86
CA LYS A 90 -1.47 -9.17 20.92
C LYS A 90 -1.26 -10.00 22.19
N ARG A 91 -2.24 -10.81 22.52
CA ARG A 91 -2.28 -11.53 23.79
C ARG A 91 -1.61 -12.90 23.75
N LEU A 92 -1.64 -13.59 22.60
CA LEU A 92 -1.22 -14.99 22.50
C LEU A 92 -0.13 -15.25 21.45
N LEU A 93 -0.14 -14.54 20.32
CA LEU A 93 0.68 -14.90 19.17
C LEU A 93 1.99 -14.11 19.10
N LEU A 94 1.98 -12.83 19.48
CA LEU A 94 3.19 -12.03 19.54
C LEU A 94 3.96 -12.25 20.84
N PRO A 95 5.31 -12.24 20.80
CA PRO A 95 6.12 -12.18 22.02
C PRO A 95 5.70 -10.97 22.89
N GLU A 96 5.64 -11.15 24.21
CA GLU A 96 5.18 -10.12 25.14
C GLU A 96 5.90 -8.77 24.94
N LYS A 97 7.22 -8.79 24.70
CA LYS A 97 8.00 -7.58 24.43
C LYS A 97 7.57 -6.82 23.18
N ILE A 98 7.15 -7.52 22.13
CA ILE A 98 6.68 -6.90 20.87
C ILE A 98 5.27 -6.36 21.06
N SER A 99 4.38 -7.11 21.69
CA SER A 99 3.04 -6.65 22.04
C SER A 99 3.10 -5.38 22.89
N LYS A 100 3.96 -5.38 23.92
CA LYS A 100 4.18 -4.22 24.79
C LYS A 100 4.76 -3.03 24.02
N ALA A 101 5.76 -3.25 23.15
CA ALA A 101 6.34 -2.20 22.32
C ALA A 101 5.30 -1.57 21.38
N HIS A 102 4.37 -2.37 20.84
CA HIS A 102 3.25 -1.87 20.06
C HIS A 102 2.27 -1.05 20.90
N GLU A 103 1.90 -1.53 22.09
CA GLU A 103 0.96 -0.82 22.99
C GLU A 103 1.55 0.51 23.52
N GLU A 104 2.85 0.53 23.82
CA GLU A 104 3.58 1.72 24.29
C GLU A 104 3.92 2.72 23.18
N GLY A 105 3.56 2.42 21.92
CA GLY A 105 3.83 3.28 20.79
C GLY A 105 5.29 3.38 20.37
N ILE A 106 6.12 2.42 20.78
CA ILE A 106 7.53 2.31 20.36
C ILE A 106 7.62 1.97 18.88
N LEU A 107 6.82 1.00 18.50
CA LEU A 107 6.61 0.57 17.12
C LEU A 107 5.12 0.33 16.85
N HIS A 108 4.77 0.21 15.57
CA HIS A 108 3.45 -0.25 15.16
C HIS A 108 3.59 -1.53 14.36
N PHE A 109 3.01 -2.61 14.88
CA PHE A 109 2.82 -3.86 14.16
C PHE A 109 1.55 -3.72 13.33
N HIS A 110 1.69 -3.46 12.02
CA HIS A 110 0.56 -3.22 11.13
C HIS A 110 -0.32 -4.46 11.00
N ASP A 111 -1.61 -4.26 10.72
CA ASP A 111 -2.55 -5.32 10.34
C ASP A 111 -2.54 -6.52 11.33
N ALA A 112 -2.53 -6.21 12.63
CA ALA A 112 -2.60 -7.22 13.69
C ALA A 112 -3.93 -8.00 13.70
N ASP A 113 -4.96 -7.43 13.08
CA ASP A 113 -6.29 -8.01 12.84
C ASP A 113 -6.30 -9.12 11.78
N TYR A 114 -5.26 -9.21 10.94
CA TYR A 114 -5.09 -10.28 9.95
C TYR A 114 -3.95 -11.26 10.27
N TYR A 115 -3.21 -11.04 11.36
CA TYR A 115 -2.03 -11.84 11.69
C TYR A 115 -2.33 -13.28 12.09
N VAL A 116 -3.56 -13.57 12.52
CA VAL A 116 -4.03 -14.93 12.84
C VAL A 116 -4.06 -15.85 11.61
N GLN A 117 -4.29 -15.27 10.43
CA GLN A 117 -4.29 -15.99 9.16
C GLN A 117 -2.89 -15.95 8.52
N SER A 118 -2.50 -17.06 7.86
CA SER A 118 -1.26 -17.14 7.07
C SER A 118 -1.42 -16.45 5.72
N ILE A 119 -1.71 -15.14 5.75
CA ILE A 119 -1.87 -14.28 4.58
C ILE A 119 -0.88 -13.12 4.64
N PHE A 120 -0.64 -12.49 3.50
CA PHE A 120 0.35 -11.43 3.34
C PHE A 120 -0.32 -10.08 2.99
N ASN A 121 0.47 -9.01 2.97
CA ASN A 121 -0.02 -7.65 2.77
C ASN A 121 -0.44 -7.38 1.31
N CYS A 122 0.53 -7.18 0.42
CA CYS A 122 0.31 -6.68 -0.94
C CYS A 122 1.02 -7.54 -1.97
N CYS A 123 0.52 -7.53 -3.23
CA CYS A 123 1.18 -8.22 -4.34
C CYS A 123 1.14 -7.45 -5.66
N LEU A 124 2.03 -7.83 -6.57
CA LEU A 124 1.94 -7.57 -8.00
C LEU A 124 1.37 -8.83 -8.66
N ILE A 125 0.13 -8.76 -9.14
CA ILE A 125 -0.50 -9.91 -9.78
C ILE A 125 0.20 -10.21 -11.10
N ASN A 126 0.58 -11.46 -11.32
CA ASN A 126 1.05 -11.93 -12.63
C ASN A 126 -0.16 -12.16 -13.56
N ILE A 127 -0.79 -11.03 -13.95
CA ILE A 127 -1.99 -11.08 -14.79
C ILE A 127 -1.72 -11.66 -16.18
N SER A 128 -0.49 -11.47 -16.68
CA SER A 128 -0.06 -12.04 -17.95
C SER A 128 -0.15 -13.57 -17.93
N ASP A 129 0.46 -14.20 -16.92
CA ASP A 129 0.42 -15.65 -16.76
C ASP A 129 -1.01 -16.19 -16.61
N MET A 130 -1.83 -15.52 -15.78
CA MET A 130 -3.20 -15.97 -15.50
C MET A 130 -4.11 -15.85 -16.74
N LEU A 131 -3.92 -14.84 -17.57
CA LEU A 131 -4.69 -14.67 -18.80
C LEU A 131 -4.18 -15.58 -19.93
N ASP A 132 -2.87 -15.84 -20.00
CA ASP A 132 -2.30 -16.63 -21.08
C ASP A 132 -2.47 -18.13 -20.87
N ASN A 133 -2.16 -18.59 -19.67
CA ASN A 133 -2.18 -20.01 -19.33
C ASN A 133 -3.50 -20.44 -18.66
N GLY A 134 -4.41 -19.48 -18.48
CA GLY A 134 -5.64 -19.70 -17.74
C GLY A 134 -5.43 -19.73 -16.23
N THR A 135 -6.53 -19.77 -15.50
CA THR A 135 -6.54 -19.79 -14.03
C THR A 135 -7.74 -20.59 -13.53
N VAL A 136 -7.80 -20.88 -12.23
CA VAL A 136 -8.93 -21.58 -11.62
C VAL A 136 -9.58 -20.66 -10.58
N MET A 137 -10.90 -20.50 -10.68
CA MET A 137 -11.70 -19.76 -9.71
C MET A 137 -12.89 -20.62 -9.27
N ASN A 138 -13.08 -20.78 -7.96
CA ASN A 138 -14.12 -21.63 -7.38
C ASN A 138 -14.15 -23.04 -8.00
N GLY A 139 -12.98 -23.64 -8.23
CA GLY A 139 -12.85 -24.98 -8.81
C GLY A 139 -13.22 -25.09 -10.29
N LYS A 140 -13.37 -23.94 -11.00
CA LYS A 140 -13.67 -23.91 -12.43
C LYS A 140 -12.50 -23.32 -13.20
N MET A 141 -12.07 -24.05 -14.25
CA MET A 141 -11.02 -23.58 -15.17
C MET A 141 -11.54 -22.41 -15.99
N ILE A 142 -10.77 -21.35 -16.01
CA ILE A 142 -10.97 -20.18 -16.86
C ILE A 142 -9.86 -20.21 -17.93
N GLU A 143 -10.24 -20.48 -19.16
CA GLU A 143 -9.30 -20.53 -20.28
C GLU A 143 -8.84 -19.13 -20.70
N SER A 144 -7.76 -19.07 -21.49
CA SER A 144 -7.24 -17.83 -22.06
C SER A 144 -8.32 -17.08 -22.87
N PRO A 145 -8.55 -15.79 -22.60
CA PRO A 145 -9.52 -14.98 -23.32
C PRO A 145 -9.23 -14.90 -24.82
N LYS A 146 -10.29 -14.85 -25.63
CA LYS A 146 -10.20 -14.71 -27.08
C LYS A 146 -10.59 -13.31 -27.58
N SER A 147 -10.93 -12.39 -26.68
CA SER A 147 -11.24 -11.00 -26.99
C SER A 147 -10.93 -10.06 -25.82
N PHE A 148 -10.84 -8.78 -26.09
CA PHE A 148 -10.54 -7.75 -25.12
C PHE A 148 -11.60 -7.67 -24.02
N GLN A 149 -12.89 -7.67 -24.40
CA GLN A 149 -13.99 -7.61 -23.43
C GLN A 149 -13.94 -8.78 -22.44
N VAL A 150 -13.67 -10.00 -22.92
CA VAL A 150 -13.55 -11.18 -22.05
C VAL A 150 -12.31 -11.06 -21.16
N ALA A 151 -11.17 -10.58 -21.71
CA ALA A 151 -9.96 -10.37 -20.92
C ALA A 151 -10.18 -9.36 -19.76
N CYS A 152 -10.89 -8.26 -20.03
CA CYS A 152 -11.27 -7.29 -18.99
C CYS A 152 -12.16 -7.91 -17.92
N THR A 153 -13.13 -8.73 -18.31
CA THR A 153 -14.04 -9.43 -17.37
C THR A 153 -13.26 -10.42 -16.50
N VAL A 154 -12.42 -11.26 -17.11
CA VAL A 154 -11.60 -12.24 -16.36
C VAL A 154 -10.62 -11.53 -15.44
N MET A 155 -9.96 -10.47 -15.89
CA MET A 155 -9.05 -9.67 -15.06
C MET A 155 -9.75 -9.12 -13.81
N THR A 156 -10.96 -8.59 -13.93
CA THR A 156 -11.70 -8.05 -12.78
C THR A 156 -12.16 -9.14 -11.81
N GLN A 157 -12.48 -10.33 -12.30
CA GLN A 157 -12.76 -11.51 -11.46
C GLN A 157 -11.49 -11.97 -10.70
N ILE A 158 -10.33 -12.00 -11.36
CA ILE A 158 -9.04 -12.29 -10.74
C ILE A 158 -8.76 -11.26 -9.64
N ILE A 159 -8.90 -9.97 -9.91
CA ILE A 159 -8.72 -8.88 -8.94
C ILE A 159 -9.59 -9.10 -7.70
N SER A 160 -10.85 -9.46 -7.87
CA SER A 160 -11.77 -9.71 -6.76
C SER A 160 -11.39 -10.96 -5.95
N ALA A 161 -10.98 -12.04 -6.62
CA ALA A 161 -10.56 -13.29 -5.97
C ALA A 161 -9.24 -13.09 -5.17
N VAL A 162 -8.27 -12.38 -5.74
CA VAL A 162 -7.01 -12.04 -5.08
C VAL A 162 -7.27 -11.13 -3.87
N ALA A 163 -8.08 -10.07 -4.02
CA ALA A 163 -8.43 -9.16 -2.93
C ALA A 163 -9.19 -9.85 -1.78
N SER A 164 -9.87 -10.95 -2.04
CA SER A 164 -10.56 -11.76 -1.02
C SER A 164 -9.62 -12.67 -0.23
N SER A 165 -8.36 -12.80 -0.65
CA SER A 165 -7.40 -13.75 -0.08
C SER A 165 -6.14 -13.09 0.49
N GLN A 166 -6.10 -11.74 0.54
CA GLN A 166 -5.05 -10.93 1.16
C GLN A 166 -5.67 -9.72 1.86
N TYR A 167 -4.91 -8.99 2.68
CA TYR A 167 -5.47 -7.86 3.43
C TYR A 167 -5.09 -6.49 2.87
N GLY A 168 -4.00 -6.37 2.12
CA GLY A 168 -3.57 -5.11 1.50
C GLY A 168 -3.96 -4.99 0.04
N GLY A 169 -3.30 -4.08 -0.65
CA GLY A 169 -3.58 -3.76 -2.05
C GLY A 169 -2.89 -4.68 -3.04
N GLN A 170 -3.34 -4.61 -4.27
CA GLN A 170 -2.77 -5.32 -5.41
C GLN A 170 -2.57 -4.37 -6.59
N SER A 171 -1.64 -4.68 -7.46
CA SER A 171 -1.44 -3.93 -8.69
C SER A 171 -1.45 -4.82 -9.91
N VAL A 172 -1.92 -4.26 -11.03
CA VAL A 172 -2.01 -4.91 -12.33
C VAL A 172 -1.41 -3.99 -13.37
N ASP A 173 -0.48 -4.50 -14.18
CA ASP A 173 0.00 -3.80 -15.37
C ASP A 173 -1.00 -4.02 -16.52
N ILE A 174 -1.59 -2.94 -17.03
CA ILE A 174 -2.60 -3.01 -18.09
C ILE A 174 -2.00 -3.26 -19.47
N SER A 175 -0.69 -3.15 -19.64
CA SER A 175 -0.02 -3.38 -20.92
C SER A 175 -0.29 -4.79 -21.45
N HIS A 176 -0.46 -5.77 -20.55
CA HIS A 176 -0.81 -7.15 -20.90
C HIS A 176 -2.16 -7.30 -21.60
N LEU A 177 -3.02 -6.30 -21.58
CA LEU A 177 -4.29 -6.30 -22.29
C LEU A 177 -4.15 -5.95 -23.78
N GLY A 178 -3.03 -5.34 -24.18
CA GLY A 178 -2.80 -4.89 -25.57
C GLY A 178 -2.98 -6.00 -26.60
N LYS A 179 -2.41 -7.18 -26.34
CA LYS A 179 -2.54 -8.34 -27.24
C LYS A 179 -3.99 -8.82 -27.43
N TYR A 180 -4.83 -8.69 -26.41
CA TYR A 180 -6.24 -9.09 -26.52
C TYR A 180 -7.05 -8.08 -27.34
N LEU A 181 -6.66 -6.80 -27.30
CA LEU A 181 -7.26 -5.79 -28.17
C LEU A 181 -6.89 -6.04 -29.63
N ARG A 182 -5.64 -6.42 -29.93
CA ARG A 182 -5.20 -6.83 -31.25
C ARG A 182 -5.95 -8.08 -31.75
N LYS A 183 -6.05 -9.12 -30.91
CA LYS A 183 -6.85 -10.31 -31.22
C LYS A 183 -8.29 -9.98 -31.55
N THR A 184 -8.90 -9.02 -30.85
CA THR A 184 -10.25 -8.53 -31.15
C THR A 184 -10.33 -7.89 -32.53
N LYS A 185 -9.38 -7.01 -32.89
CA LYS A 185 -9.31 -6.38 -34.19
C LYS A 185 -9.17 -7.42 -35.32
N GLU A 186 -8.27 -8.36 -35.15
CA GLU A 186 -8.03 -9.47 -36.11
C GLU A 186 -9.28 -10.34 -36.27
N LYS A 187 -9.96 -10.66 -35.18
CA LYS A 187 -11.23 -11.41 -35.19
C LYS A 187 -12.30 -10.69 -36.01
N PHE A 188 -12.49 -9.39 -35.82
CA PHE A 188 -13.45 -8.60 -36.56
C PHE A 188 -13.04 -8.49 -38.03
N LEU A 189 -11.76 -8.24 -38.30
CA LEU A 189 -11.23 -8.16 -39.64
C LEU A 189 -11.51 -9.48 -40.42
N LYS A 190 -11.19 -10.61 -39.84
CA LYS A 190 -11.45 -11.93 -40.41
C LYS A 190 -12.96 -12.12 -40.69
N HIS A 191 -13.79 -11.88 -39.68
CA HIS A 191 -15.24 -12.06 -39.81
C HIS A 191 -15.85 -11.19 -40.91
N TYR A 192 -15.46 -9.92 -41.01
CA TYR A 192 -15.99 -9.03 -42.04
C TYR A 192 -15.41 -9.31 -43.42
N THR A 193 -14.19 -9.79 -43.52
CA THR A 193 -13.63 -10.26 -44.82
C THR A 193 -14.37 -11.49 -45.32
N GLU A 194 -14.65 -12.46 -44.45
CA GLU A 194 -15.42 -13.66 -44.81
C GLU A 194 -16.88 -13.35 -45.16
N THR A 195 -17.47 -12.34 -44.51
CA THR A 195 -18.90 -12.02 -44.71
C THR A 195 -19.15 -11.05 -45.85
N PHE A 196 -18.25 -10.09 -46.07
CA PHE A 196 -18.47 -8.96 -46.99
C PHE A 196 -17.35 -8.76 -48.00
N GLY A 197 -16.37 -9.68 -48.08
CA GLY A 197 -15.20 -9.52 -48.95
C GLY A 197 -15.52 -9.38 -50.42
N ASP A 198 -16.67 -9.92 -50.87
CA ASP A 198 -17.15 -9.80 -52.25
C ASP A 198 -17.93 -8.49 -52.50
N THR A 199 -18.30 -7.74 -51.45
CA THR A 199 -19.18 -6.56 -51.58
C THR A 199 -18.56 -5.27 -51.13
N LEU A 200 -17.55 -5.32 -50.26
CA LEU A 200 -16.86 -4.16 -49.68
C LEU A 200 -15.38 -4.18 -50.02
N SER A 201 -14.79 -2.99 -50.17
CA SER A 201 -13.34 -2.89 -50.34
C SER A 201 -12.59 -3.27 -49.04
N ALA A 202 -11.33 -3.68 -49.18
CA ALA A 202 -10.47 -3.98 -48.03
C ALA A 202 -10.35 -2.81 -47.03
N GLU A 203 -10.32 -1.56 -47.53
CA GLU A 203 -10.29 -0.35 -46.71
C GLU A 203 -11.60 -0.17 -45.92
N GLN A 204 -12.75 -0.42 -46.53
CA GLN A 204 -14.05 -0.36 -45.85
C GLN A 204 -14.16 -1.42 -44.77
N ILE A 205 -13.74 -2.65 -45.06
CA ILE A 205 -13.71 -3.75 -44.10
C ILE A 205 -12.78 -3.40 -42.92
N GLN A 206 -11.59 -2.87 -43.18
CA GLN A 206 -10.64 -2.47 -42.17
C GLN A 206 -11.19 -1.34 -41.28
N LYS A 207 -11.89 -0.37 -41.87
CA LYS A 207 -12.55 0.71 -41.12
C LYS A 207 -13.64 0.16 -40.20
N ILE A 208 -14.54 -0.69 -40.70
CA ILE A 208 -15.61 -1.30 -39.91
C ILE A 208 -15.03 -2.14 -38.77
N ALA A 209 -14.01 -2.96 -39.03
CA ALA A 209 -13.35 -3.76 -38.00
C ALA A 209 -12.69 -2.89 -36.93
N SER A 210 -12.07 -1.77 -37.33
CA SER A 210 -11.46 -0.82 -36.42
C SER A 210 -12.49 -0.09 -35.55
N ASP A 211 -13.62 0.31 -36.10
CA ASP A 211 -14.70 0.97 -35.37
C ASP A 211 -15.33 0.01 -34.33
N ARG A 212 -15.55 -1.24 -34.74
CA ARG A 212 -16.04 -2.29 -33.82
C ARG A 212 -15.06 -2.62 -32.72
N MET A 213 -13.76 -2.64 -33.01
CA MET A 213 -12.73 -2.80 -31.98
C MET A 213 -12.78 -1.64 -30.96
N LYS A 214 -13.00 -0.39 -31.43
CA LYS A 214 -13.14 0.76 -30.52
C LYS A 214 -14.38 0.66 -29.63
N ASP A 215 -15.51 0.16 -30.19
CA ASP A 215 -16.71 -0.09 -29.37
C ASP A 215 -16.43 -1.14 -28.27
N GLU A 216 -15.73 -2.23 -28.62
CA GLU A 216 -15.35 -3.26 -27.65
C GLU A 216 -14.33 -2.74 -26.63
N LEU A 217 -13.36 -1.89 -27.05
CA LEU A 217 -12.42 -1.21 -26.16
C LEU A 217 -13.16 -0.39 -25.11
N LYS A 218 -14.11 0.45 -25.55
CA LYS A 218 -14.91 1.27 -24.64
C LYS A 218 -15.71 0.43 -23.65
N ALA A 219 -16.36 -0.63 -24.12
CA ALA A 219 -17.13 -1.55 -23.28
C ALA A 219 -16.24 -2.31 -22.27
N GLY A 220 -15.06 -2.78 -22.71
CA GLY A 220 -14.11 -3.47 -21.84
C GLY A 220 -13.56 -2.58 -20.72
N VAL A 221 -13.14 -1.36 -21.04
CA VAL A 221 -12.69 -0.39 -20.03
C VAL A 221 -13.82 -0.01 -19.08
N GLN A 222 -15.05 0.16 -19.59
CA GLN A 222 -16.22 0.39 -18.76
C GLN A 222 -16.47 -0.79 -17.80
N THR A 223 -16.29 -2.02 -18.26
CA THR A 223 -16.38 -3.23 -17.43
C THR A 223 -15.37 -3.18 -16.27
N ILE A 224 -14.11 -2.85 -16.57
CA ILE A 224 -13.08 -2.69 -15.52
C ILE A 224 -13.54 -1.67 -14.48
N GLN A 225 -13.94 -0.49 -14.91
CA GLN A 225 -14.32 0.61 -14.03
C GLN A 225 -15.53 0.26 -13.15
N TYR A 226 -16.58 -0.33 -13.73
CA TYR A 226 -17.79 -0.65 -12.98
C TYR A 226 -17.61 -1.87 -12.09
N GLN A 227 -16.99 -2.94 -12.55
CA GLN A 227 -16.84 -4.14 -11.75
C GLN A 227 -15.95 -3.90 -10.51
N ILE A 228 -14.85 -3.17 -10.63
CA ILE A 228 -14.01 -2.83 -9.46
C ILE A 228 -14.81 -2.05 -8.39
N ASN A 229 -15.75 -1.22 -8.81
CA ASN A 229 -16.54 -0.40 -7.88
C ASN A 229 -17.85 -1.05 -7.40
N THR A 230 -18.31 -2.12 -8.04
CA THR A 230 -19.58 -2.80 -7.72
C THR A 230 -19.38 -4.20 -7.17
N LEU A 231 -18.24 -4.85 -7.42
CA LEU A 231 -17.90 -6.12 -6.80
C LEU A 231 -17.46 -5.88 -5.35
N MET A 232 -17.99 -6.72 -4.46
CA MET A 232 -17.60 -6.75 -3.06
C MET A 232 -16.79 -8.01 -2.80
N THR A 233 -15.62 -7.86 -2.18
CA THR A 233 -14.81 -8.99 -1.74
C THR A 233 -15.48 -9.72 -0.58
N THR A 234 -14.97 -10.89 -0.21
CA THR A 234 -15.45 -11.63 0.97
C THR A 234 -15.30 -10.83 2.27
N ASN A 235 -14.39 -9.86 2.29
CA ASN A 235 -14.14 -8.96 3.44
C ASN A 235 -15.08 -7.74 3.47
N GLY A 236 -16.11 -7.73 2.63
CA GLY A 236 -17.11 -6.66 2.61
C GLY A 236 -16.60 -5.29 2.10
N GLN A 237 -15.56 -5.28 1.29
CA GLN A 237 -14.96 -4.06 0.72
C GLN A 237 -14.85 -4.13 -0.80
N SER A 238 -14.76 -2.98 -1.46
CA SER A 238 -14.36 -2.94 -2.87
C SER A 238 -12.88 -3.34 -2.99
N PRO A 239 -12.48 -4.05 -4.07
CA PRO A 239 -11.09 -4.45 -4.27
C PRO A 239 -10.14 -3.24 -4.22
N PHE A 240 -9.14 -3.29 -3.34
CA PHE A 240 -8.07 -2.30 -3.29
C PHE A 240 -7.07 -2.63 -4.42
N VAL A 241 -7.23 -1.96 -5.57
CA VAL A 241 -6.43 -2.24 -6.76
C VAL A 241 -5.85 -0.97 -7.37
N THR A 242 -4.63 -1.09 -7.87
CA THR A 242 -3.92 -0.08 -8.65
C THR A 242 -3.73 -0.60 -10.08
N LEU A 243 -4.09 0.21 -11.07
CA LEU A 243 -3.77 -0.03 -12.47
C LEU A 243 -2.52 0.76 -12.84
N PHE A 244 -1.53 0.06 -13.33
CA PHE A 244 -0.26 0.62 -13.77
C PHE A 244 -0.34 0.87 -15.27
N LEU A 245 -0.39 2.17 -15.64
CA LEU A 245 -0.52 2.64 -17.00
C LEU A 245 0.87 2.83 -17.61
N ASN A 246 1.49 1.72 -17.98
CA ASN A 246 2.85 1.67 -18.51
C ASN A 246 2.81 1.49 -20.02
N LEU A 247 3.34 2.47 -20.74
CA LEU A 247 3.46 2.44 -22.20
C LEU A 247 4.93 2.21 -22.55
N LYS A 248 5.32 0.97 -22.82
CA LYS A 248 6.68 0.63 -23.23
C LYS A 248 6.83 0.82 -24.74
N GLU A 249 7.86 1.56 -25.17
CA GLU A 249 8.06 1.85 -26.60
C GLU A 249 8.39 0.61 -27.43
N ASP A 250 9.06 -0.37 -26.82
CA ASP A 250 9.44 -1.64 -27.44
C ASP A 250 8.36 -2.73 -27.35
N ASP A 251 7.21 -2.42 -26.73
CA ASP A 251 6.08 -3.37 -26.66
C ASP A 251 5.49 -3.61 -28.06
N PRO A 252 5.38 -4.85 -28.55
CA PRO A 252 4.77 -5.14 -29.84
C PRO A 252 3.29 -4.69 -29.95
N TYR A 253 2.65 -4.39 -28.83
CA TYR A 253 1.26 -3.93 -28.72
C TYR A 253 1.15 -2.48 -28.25
N VAL A 254 2.21 -1.68 -28.37
CA VAL A 254 2.27 -0.30 -27.88
C VAL A 254 1.10 0.57 -28.38
N GLU A 255 0.64 0.38 -29.61
CA GLU A 255 -0.50 1.13 -30.16
C GLU A 255 -1.82 0.76 -29.48
N GLU A 256 -2.05 -0.52 -29.25
CA GLU A 256 -3.22 -1.01 -28.52
C GLU A 256 -3.18 -0.58 -27.04
N VAL A 257 -2.01 -0.63 -26.42
CA VAL A 257 -1.83 -0.17 -25.03
C VAL A 257 -2.10 1.34 -24.91
N ALA A 258 -1.64 2.13 -25.90
CA ALA A 258 -1.93 3.57 -25.94
C ALA A 258 -3.44 3.85 -26.02
N LEU A 259 -4.19 3.11 -26.84
CA LEU A 259 -5.65 3.21 -26.92
C LEU A 259 -6.34 2.82 -25.62
N ILE A 260 -5.84 1.79 -24.93
CA ILE A 260 -6.38 1.35 -23.63
C ILE A 260 -6.16 2.44 -22.56
N ILE A 261 -4.96 3.00 -22.48
CA ILE A 261 -4.63 4.09 -21.56
C ILE A 261 -5.51 5.31 -21.84
N GLU A 262 -5.64 5.69 -23.10
CA GLU A 262 -6.49 6.81 -23.53
C GLU A 262 -7.94 6.62 -23.05
N GLU A 263 -8.52 5.46 -23.28
CA GLU A 263 -9.90 5.17 -22.90
C GLU A 263 -10.07 5.11 -21.37
N ILE A 264 -9.11 4.54 -20.63
CA ILE A 264 -9.12 4.54 -19.16
C ILE A 264 -9.14 5.99 -18.62
N LEU A 265 -8.29 6.87 -19.15
CA LEU A 265 -8.23 8.26 -18.74
C LEU A 265 -9.52 9.01 -19.08
N LYS A 266 -10.09 8.81 -20.28
CA LYS A 266 -11.38 9.42 -20.68
C LYS A 266 -12.52 9.01 -19.75
N GLN A 267 -12.64 7.73 -19.44
CA GLN A 267 -13.67 7.25 -18.53
C GLN A 267 -13.44 7.69 -17.10
N ARG A 268 -12.18 7.83 -16.66
CA ARG A 268 -11.86 8.42 -15.35
C ARG A 268 -12.27 9.88 -15.31
N ILE A 269 -12.04 10.68 -16.35
CA ILE A 269 -12.48 12.08 -16.46
C ILE A 269 -14.01 12.16 -16.32
N GLN A 270 -14.74 11.28 -16.97
CA GLN A 270 -16.19 11.19 -16.84
C GLN A 270 -16.62 10.86 -15.41
N GLY A 271 -15.96 9.90 -14.75
CA GLY A 271 -16.32 9.38 -13.44
C GLY A 271 -17.46 8.36 -13.47
N ILE A 272 -17.96 8.00 -12.29
CA ILE A 272 -19.08 7.04 -12.12
C ILE A 272 -20.26 7.75 -11.46
N LYS A 273 -21.47 7.43 -11.89
CA LYS A 273 -22.69 7.96 -11.26
C LYS A 273 -22.91 7.32 -9.89
N ASN A 274 -23.09 8.15 -8.87
CA ASN A 274 -23.56 7.71 -7.56
C ASN A 274 -25.07 7.40 -7.59
N LYS A 275 -25.62 6.98 -6.45
CA LYS A 275 -27.06 6.69 -6.30
C LYS A 275 -28.00 7.86 -6.64
N SER A 276 -27.49 9.08 -6.60
CA SER A 276 -28.24 10.30 -6.94
C SER A 276 -28.07 10.71 -8.41
N GLY A 277 -27.40 9.91 -9.22
CA GLY A 277 -27.16 10.17 -10.65
C GLY A 277 -26.05 11.20 -10.92
N VAL A 278 -25.33 11.66 -9.92
CA VAL A 278 -24.21 12.61 -10.03
C VAL A 278 -22.92 11.85 -10.32
N TYR A 279 -22.13 12.35 -11.28
CA TYR A 279 -20.82 11.80 -11.58
C TYR A 279 -19.80 12.17 -10.50
N VAL A 280 -19.25 11.16 -9.83
CA VAL A 280 -18.24 11.29 -8.78
C VAL A 280 -16.94 10.60 -9.18
N THR A 281 -15.84 10.95 -8.52
CA THR A 281 -14.58 10.25 -8.69
C THR A 281 -14.65 8.94 -7.92
N PRO A 282 -14.45 7.77 -8.58
CA PRO A 282 -14.38 6.50 -7.86
C PRO A 282 -13.07 6.40 -7.06
N ALA A 283 -13.14 5.81 -5.87
CA ALA A 283 -11.96 5.58 -5.03
C ALA A 283 -10.98 4.59 -5.68
N PHE A 284 -11.50 3.59 -6.40
CA PHE A 284 -10.73 2.58 -7.11
C PHE A 284 -11.20 2.40 -8.56
N PRO A 285 -10.33 1.88 -9.43
CA PRO A 285 -8.90 1.60 -9.23
C PRO A 285 -8.10 2.88 -9.01
N LYS A 286 -7.02 2.83 -8.22
CA LYS A 286 -6.00 3.88 -8.28
C LYS A 286 -5.31 3.78 -9.64
N LEU A 287 -4.92 4.92 -10.20
CA LEU A 287 -4.23 4.96 -11.48
C LEU A 287 -2.82 5.51 -11.27
N ILE A 288 -1.83 4.85 -11.86
CA ILE A 288 -0.45 5.31 -11.88
C ILE A 288 -0.02 5.42 -13.33
N TYR A 289 0.38 6.61 -13.73
CA TYR A 289 0.80 6.91 -15.09
C TYR A 289 2.33 7.01 -15.15
N VAL A 290 2.93 6.21 -16.01
CA VAL A 290 4.37 6.19 -16.24
C VAL A 290 4.75 7.28 -17.23
N LEU A 291 5.60 8.20 -16.78
CA LEU A 291 6.20 9.23 -17.63
C LEU A 291 7.46 8.68 -18.27
N ASP A 292 7.48 8.65 -19.60
CA ASP A 292 8.64 8.24 -20.41
C ASP A 292 8.90 9.23 -21.55
N GLU A 293 10.02 9.12 -22.24
CA GLU A 293 10.41 10.08 -23.29
C GLU A 293 9.33 10.26 -24.36
N HIS A 294 8.81 9.17 -24.91
CA HIS A 294 7.84 9.17 -26.01
C HIS A 294 6.43 9.66 -25.63
N ASN A 295 6.11 9.75 -24.35
CA ASN A 295 4.81 10.25 -23.87
C ASN A 295 4.87 11.55 -23.07
N CYS A 296 6.02 11.91 -22.49
CA CYS A 296 6.15 13.08 -21.63
C CYS A 296 6.81 14.28 -22.33
N LEU A 297 7.70 14.04 -23.29
CA LEU A 297 8.38 15.11 -23.99
C LEU A 297 7.53 15.64 -25.14
N LYS A 298 7.52 16.97 -25.28
CA LYS A 298 6.77 17.66 -26.35
C LYS A 298 7.21 17.18 -27.74
N GLY A 299 6.24 16.73 -28.51
CA GLY A 299 6.49 16.18 -29.86
C GLY A 299 6.74 14.67 -29.86
N GLY A 300 6.72 14.00 -28.71
CA GLY A 300 6.69 12.55 -28.62
C GLY A 300 5.43 11.98 -29.25
N LYS A 301 5.49 10.79 -29.82
CA LYS A 301 4.35 10.14 -30.52
C LYS A 301 3.10 10.06 -29.63
N TYR A 302 3.27 9.91 -28.33
CA TYR A 302 2.21 9.71 -27.35
C TYR A 302 2.11 10.86 -26.33
N ASP A 303 2.64 12.05 -26.63
CA ASP A 303 2.59 13.22 -25.73
C ASP A 303 1.16 13.66 -25.40
N TYR A 304 0.20 13.37 -26.29
CA TYR A 304 -1.23 13.61 -26.08
C TYR A 304 -1.80 12.83 -24.89
N LEU A 305 -1.25 11.65 -24.57
CA LEU A 305 -1.67 10.85 -23.40
C LEU A 305 -1.29 11.55 -22.09
N THR A 306 -0.12 12.15 -22.00
CA THR A 306 0.29 12.93 -20.83
C THR A 306 -0.58 14.18 -20.67
N ARG A 307 -0.92 14.89 -21.75
CA ARG A 307 -1.90 15.98 -21.69
C ARG A 307 -3.27 15.51 -21.18
N LEU A 308 -3.74 14.36 -21.64
CA LEU A 308 -4.98 13.77 -21.17
C LEU A 308 -4.89 13.33 -19.69
N ALA A 309 -3.75 12.79 -19.26
CA ALA A 309 -3.49 12.44 -17.86
C ALA A 309 -3.51 13.69 -16.96
N VAL A 310 -2.88 14.79 -17.40
CA VAL A 310 -2.91 16.09 -16.73
C VAL A 310 -4.33 16.64 -16.61
N GLU A 311 -5.11 16.58 -17.68
CA GLU A 311 -6.54 16.95 -17.64
C GLU A 311 -7.31 16.08 -16.64
N CYS A 312 -7.04 14.78 -16.63
CA CYS A 312 -7.65 13.84 -15.69
C CYS A 312 -7.31 14.20 -14.24
N SER A 313 -6.03 14.43 -13.92
CA SER A 313 -5.58 14.84 -12.58
C SER A 313 -6.22 16.13 -12.12
N SER A 314 -6.34 17.13 -13.00
CA SER A 314 -6.98 18.42 -12.69
C SER A 314 -8.46 18.29 -12.30
N LYS A 315 -9.15 17.26 -12.76
CA LYS A 315 -10.59 17.02 -12.54
C LYS A 315 -10.87 15.96 -11.49
N ARG A 316 -10.01 14.94 -11.36
CA ARG A 316 -10.26 13.71 -10.62
C ARG A 316 -9.16 13.31 -9.64
N MET A 317 -8.12 14.12 -9.49
CA MET A 317 -6.98 13.89 -8.57
C MET A 317 -6.17 12.61 -8.88
N TYR A 318 -6.37 11.99 -10.01
CA TYR A 318 -5.65 10.83 -10.55
C TYR A 318 -5.42 11.05 -12.05
N PRO A 319 -4.37 10.46 -12.64
CA PRO A 319 -3.44 9.48 -12.07
C PRO A 319 -2.35 10.10 -11.17
N ASP A 320 -1.70 9.24 -10.34
CA ASP A 320 -0.39 9.51 -9.76
C ASP A 320 0.67 9.34 -10.86
N TYR A 321 1.81 10.02 -10.72
CA TYR A 321 2.87 10.00 -11.72
C TYR A 321 4.14 9.34 -11.19
N ILE A 322 4.84 8.60 -12.08
CA ILE A 322 6.16 8.02 -11.82
C ILE A 322 7.05 8.20 -13.02
N SER A 323 8.33 8.51 -12.80
CA SER A 323 9.33 8.71 -13.86
C SER A 323 9.99 7.38 -14.25
N ALA A 324 9.79 6.93 -15.48
CA ALA A 324 10.52 5.79 -16.04
C ALA A 324 12.03 6.05 -16.10
N LYS A 325 12.45 7.27 -16.50
CA LYS A 325 13.84 7.70 -16.53
C LYS A 325 14.52 7.48 -15.18
N LYS A 326 13.90 7.96 -14.11
CA LYS A 326 14.45 7.83 -12.75
C LYS A 326 14.39 6.41 -12.20
N MET A 327 13.39 5.63 -12.58
CA MET A 327 13.35 4.21 -12.24
C MET A 327 14.52 3.47 -12.90
N ARG A 328 14.74 3.67 -14.21
CA ARG A 328 15.87 3.03 -14.91
C ARG A 328 17.23 3.40 -14.29
N GLU A 329 17.42 4.66 -13.88
CA GLU A 329 18.64 5.11 -13.20
C GLU A 329 18.88 4.37 -11.86
N ASN A 330 17.82 4.01 -11.13
CA ASN A 330 17.90 3.43 -9.79
C ASN A 330 17.75 1.90 -9.73
N TYR A 331 17.25 1.26 -10.79
CA TYR A 331 16.92 -0.16 -10.83
C TYR A 331 17.42 -0.85 -12.11
N ASP A 332 18.68 -0.62 -12.47
CA ASP A 332 19.39 -1.31 -13.57
C ASP A 332 18.61 -1.31 -14.90
N GLY A 333 17.95 -0.23 -15.24
CA GLY A 333 17.18 -0.08 -16.47
C GLY A 333 15.71 -0.54 -16.38
N GLU A 334 15.26 -1.03 -15.24
CA GLU A 334 13.92 -1.58 -15.06
C GLU A 334 12.87 -0.50 -14.73
N VAL A 335 11.63 -0.73 -15.21
CA VAL A 335 10.43 0.03 -14.86
C VAL A 335 9.34 -0.94 -14.44
N PHE A 336 8.85 -0.80 -13.21
CA PHE A 336 7.88 -1.73 -12.61
C PHE A 336 6.87 -1.03 -11.72
N SER A 337 5.75 -1.69 -11.44
CA SER A 337 4.69 -1.17 -10.59
C SER A 337 5.03 -1.27 -9.09
N CYS A 338 4.40 -0.41 -8.29
CA CYS A 338 4.27 -0.66 -6.86
C CYS A 338 3.23 -1.73 -6.57
N MET A 339 3.29 -2.27 -5.37
CA MET A 339 2.21 -3.06 -4.81
C MET A 339 1.22 -2.13 -4.09
N GLY A 340 -0.05 -2.21 -4.46
CA GLY A 340 -1.17 -1.54 -3.80
C GLY A 340 -0.90 -0.11 -3.33
N CYS A 341 -0.51 0.06 -2.07
CA CYS A 341 -0.29 1.34 -1.39
C CYS A 341 1.11 1.91 -1.56
N ARG A 342 1.79 1.71 -2.69
CA ARG A 342 3.11 2.31 -3.02
C ARG A 342 4.30 1.62 -2.37
N SER A 343 4.17 0.36 -1.97
CA SER A 343 5.29 -0.49 -1.58
C SER A 343 6.04 -0.98 -2.80
N PHE A 344 7.37 -0.88 -2.77
CA PHE A 344 8.24 -1.42 -3.81
C PHE A 344 8.87 -2.74 -3.36
N LEU A 345 8.97 -3.66 -4.31
CA LEU A 345 9.73 -4.88 -4.14
C LEU A 345 11.23 -4.61 -4.25
N SER A 346 12.03 -5.28 -3.45
CA SER A 346 13.47 -5.33 -3.70
C SER A 346 13.74 -6.01 -5.04
N PRO A 347 14.73 -5.53 -5.84
CA PRO A 347 15.13 -6.22 -7.06
C PRO A 347 15.45 -7.69 -6.79
N TRP A 348 14.95 -8.56 -7.66
CA TRP A 348 15.18 -9.99 -7.61
C TRP A 348 15.29 -10.54 -9.04
N LYS A 349 16.23 -11.46 -9.26
CA LYS A 349 16.46 -12.10 -10.54
C LYS A 349 16.15 -13.59 -10.45
N ASP A 350 15.53 -14.10 -11.51
CA ASP A 350 15.29 -15.54 -11.66
C ASP A 350 16.60 -16.32 -11.94
N GLU A 351 16.49 -17.63 -12.12
CA GLU A 351 17.62 -18.54 -12.40
C GLU A 351 18.34 -18.21 -13.73
N ASN A 352 17.66 -17.51 -14.64
CA ASN A 352 18.20 -17.05 -15.92
C ASN A 352 18.83 -15.65 -15.83
N GLY A 353 18.82 -15.03 -14.66
CA GLY A 353 19.33 -13.69 -14.43
C GLY A 353 18.38 -12.56 -14.84
N ASN A 354 17.13 -12.85 -15.21
CA ASN A 354 16.13 -11.87 -15.58
C ASN A 354 15.44 -11.29 -14.35
N TYR A 355 15.16 -9.99 -14.36
CA TYR A 355 14.35 -9.39 -13.33
C TYR A 355 12.91 -9.91 -13.40
N LYS A 356 12.36 -10.26 -12.24
CA LYS A 356 10.95 -10.61 -12.09
C LYS A 356 10.30 -9.65 -11.11
N TRP A 357 9.26 -8.97 -11.54
CA TRP A 357 8.48 -8.02 -10.73
C TRP A 357 7.09 -8.56 -10.42
N GLU A 358 6.36 -9.01 -11.43
CA GLU A 358 5.04 -9.62 -11.27
C GLU A 358 5.11 -11.00 -10.64
N GLY A 359 4.03 -11.40 -9.98
CA GLY A 359 3.98 -12.65 -9.22
C GLY A 359 4.82 -12.60 -7.95
N ARG A 360 5.02 -11.42 -7.36
CA ARG A 360 5.78 -11.23 -6.12
C ARG A 360 4.97 -10.42 -5.12
N PHE A 361 5.35 -10.47 -3.83
CA PHE A 361 4.52 -9.94 -2.74
C PHE A 361 5.34 -9.35 -1.59
N ASN A 362 4.65 -8.57 -0.74
CA ASN A 362 5.16 -8.05 0.52
C ASN A 362 4.54 -8.82 1.68
N GLN A 363 5.36 -9.35 2.57
CA GLN A 363 4.95 -10.17 3.71
C GLN A 363 4.24 -9.35 4.79
N GLY A 364 4.61 -8.07 4.97
CA GLY A 364 4.04 -7.17 5.95
C GLY A 364 4.94 -6.02 6.32
N VAL A 365 4.45 -5.18 7.23
CA VAL A 365 5.09 -3.92 7.63
C VAL A 365 5.14 -3.80 9.16
N VAL A 366 6.22 -3.20 9.67
CA VAL A 366 6.34 -2.67 11.04
C VAL A 366 6.88 -1.26 10.94
N SER A 367 6.27 -0.29 11.63
CA SER A 367 6.71 1.11 11.61
C SER A 367 7.27 1.55 12.94
N LEU A 368 8.39 2.29 12.89
CA LEU A 368 9.10 2.85 14.04
C LEU A 368 8.59 4.27 14.36
N ASN A 369 8.40 4.56 15.64
CA ASN A 369 8.10 5.90 16.16
C ASN A 369 9.41 6.64 16.44
N LEU A 370 9.86 7.50 15.51
CA LEU A 370 11.08 8.30 15.68
C LEU A 370 10.92 9.41 16.74
N PRO A 371 9.82 10.19 16.79
CA PRO A 371 9.60 11.22 17.80
C PRO A 371 9.80 10.72 19.23
N GLN A 372 9.30 9.55 19.58
CA GLN A 372 9.44 9.01 20.93
C GLN A 372 10.89 8.81 21.33
N ILE A 373 11.78 8.45 20.39
CA ILE A 373 13.23 8.35 20.64
C ILE A 373 13.79 9.74 20.99
N GLY A 374 13.43 10.75 20.19
CA GLY A 374 13.88 12.13 20.43
C GLY A 374 13.39 12.71 21.77
N ILE A 375 12.13 12.44 22.13
CA ILE A 375 11.55 12.88 23.42
C ILE A 375 12.35 12.30 24.60
N ILE A 376 12.68 11.01 24.54
CA ILE A 376 13.42 10.32 25.60
C ILE A 376 14.89 10.75 25.64
N ALA A 377 15.48 11.01 24.47
CA ALA A 377 16.89 11.43 24.35
C ALA A 377 17.15 12.86 24.84
N GLN A 378 16.12 13.74 24.82
CA GLN A 378 16.20 15.13 25.32
C GLN A 378 17.39 15.92 24.75
N GLY A 379 17.67 15.77 23.44
CA GLY A 379 18.79 16.44 22.77
C GLY A 379 20.16 15.78 22.95
N ASN A 380 20.26 14.71 23.74
CA ASN A 380 21.51 13.95 23.89
C ASN A 380 21.68 13.00 22.69
N GLU A 381 22.68 13.27 21.83
CA GLU A 381 22.91 12.51 20.61
C GLU A 381 23.37 11.07 20.88
N GLU A 382 24.22 10.83 21.89
CA GLU A 382 24.68 9.50 22.28
C GLU A 382 23.49 8.63 22.71
N ARG A 383 22.67 9.17 23.63
CA ARG A 383 21.46 8.49 24.12
C ARG A 383 20.45 8.24 22.99
N PHE A 384 20.37 9.15 22.02
CA PHE A 384 19.51 8.98 20.84
C PHE A 384 19.91 7.73 20.04
N TRP A 385 21.19 7.58 19.75
CA TRP A 385 21.68 6.45 18.96
C TRP A 385 21.60 5.12 19.73
N GLU A 386 21.82 5.09 21.03
CA GLU A 386 21.59 3.89 21.84
C GLU A 386 20.13 3.43 21.76
N LEU A 387 19.18 4.36 21.94
CA LEU A 387 17.76 4.07 21.85
C LEU A 387 17.37 3.65 20.40
N MET A 388 17.97 4.25 19.40
CA MET A 388 17.74 3.88 18.00
C MET A 388 18.09 2.40 17.75
N GLU A 389 19.27 1.96 18.24
CA GLU A 389 19.69 0.56 18.08
C GLU A 389 18.77 -0.41 18.84
N GLU A 390 18.37 -0.07 20.06
CA GLU A 390 17.39 -0.85 20.82
C GLU A 390 16.07 -1.00 20.05
N ARG A 391 15.55 0.11 19.52
CA ARG A 391 14.28 0.12 18.78
C ARG A 391 14.36 -0.60 17.44
N LEU A 392 15.47 -0.48 16.72
CA LEU A 392 15.73 -1.23 15.49
C LEU A 392 15.76 -2.74 15.75
N SER A 393 16.35 -3.18 16.87
CA SER A 393 16.32 -4.59 17.26
C SER A 393 14.89 -5.09 17.50
N LEU A 394 14.04 -4.30 18.18
CA LEU A 394 12.63 -4.63 18.37
C LEU A 394 11.85 -4.68 17.04
N CYS A 395 12.12 -3.74 16.13
CA CYS A 395 11.51 -3.75 14.79
C CYS A 395 11.92 -4.99 13.99
N PHE A 396 13.20 -5.38 14.02
CA PHE A 396 13.67 -6.60 13.38
C PHE A 396 12.93 -7.84 13.91
N GLU A 397 12.84 -7.99 15.22
CA GLU A 397 12.14 -9.13 15.81
C GLU A 397 10.64 -9.14 15.45
N ALA A 398 10.00 -7.98 15.43
CA ALA A 398 8.60 -7.85 15.02
C ALA A 398 8.40 -8.22 13.54
N LEU A 399 9.32 -7.82 12.65
CA LEU A 399 9.32 -8.22 11.24
C LEU A 399 9.55 -9.73 11.09
N MET A 400 10.45 -10.30 11.89
CA MET A 400 10.68 -11.75 11.89
C MET A 400 9.47 -12.54 12.42
N CYS A 401 8.64 -11.98 13.32
CA CYS A 401 7.38 -12.61 13.68
C CYS A 401 6.47 -12.76 12.46
N ARG A 402 6.35 -11.70 11.61
CA ARG A 402 5.57 -11.79 10.37
C ARG A 402 6.14 -12.81 9.38
N HIS A 403 7.45 -12.83 9.20
CA HIS A 403 8.08 -13.80 8.32
C HIS A 403 7.78 -15.23 8.77
N LYS A 404 8.03 -15.52 10.04
CA LYS A 404 7.82 -16.85 10.62
C LYS A 404 6.35 -17.30 10.61
N SER A 405 5.39 -16.38 10.65
CA SER A 405 3.97 -16.74 10.57
C SER A 405 3.56 -17.27 9.20
N LEU A 406 4.37 -17.04 8.17
CA LEU A 406 4.14 -17.53 6.82
C LEU A 406 4.91 -18.84 6.53
N GLU A 407 5.97 -19.17 7.30
CA GLU A 407 6.74 -20.39 7.13
C GLU A 407 5.85 -21.63 7.30
N GLY A 408 6.04 -22.62 6.45
CA GLY A 408 5.25 -23.86 6.45
C GLY A 408 3.82 -23.72 5.93
N THR A 409 3.40 -22.53 5.47
CA THR A 409 2.08 -22.33 4.88
C THR A 409 1.94 -23.16 3.61
N LEU A 410 0.86 -23.96 3.52
CA LEU A 410 0.58 -24.77 2.34
C LEU A 410 -0.05 -23.91 1.23
N SER A 411 0.23 -24.26 -0.01
CA SER A 411 -0.35 -23.62 -1.21
C SER A 411 -1.88 -23.64 -1.22
N ASP A 412 -2.47 -24.59 -0.51
CA ASP A 412 -3.91 -24.78 -0.37
C ASP A 412 -4.61 -23.69 0.46
N VAL A 413 -3.85 -22.92 1.27
CA VAL A 413 -4.41 -21.81 2.09
C VAL A 413 -4.97 -20.71 1.20
N SER A 414 -4.33 -20.44 0.06
CA SER A 414 -4.80 -19.47 -0.94
C SER A 414 -4.43 -19.93 -2.36
N PRO A 415 -5.22 -20.85 -2.95
CA PRO A 415 -4.88 -21.42 -4.26
C PRO A 415 -4.75 -20.38 -5.36
N ILE A 416 -5.56 -19.29 -5.33
CA ILE A 416 -5.47 -18.22 -6.33
C ILE A 416 -4.08 -17.57 -6.37
N HIS A 417 -3.43 -17.41 -5.20
CA HIS A 417 -2.08 -16.85 -5.12
C HIS A 417 -1.01 -17.89 -5.48
N TRP A 418 -1.11 -19.08 -4.91
CA TRP A 418 0.00 -20.01 -4.87
C TRP A 418 -0.04 -21.09 -5.94
N GLN A 419 -1.24 -21.51 -6.38
CA GLN A 419 -1.42 -22.60 -7.36
C GLN A 419 -1.87 -22.12 -8.73
N TYR A 420 -2.62 -20.99 -8.82
CA TYR A 420 -3.33 -20.61 -10.04
C TYR A 420 -2.79 -19.35 -10.73
N GLY A 421 -1.57 -18.94 -10.38
CA GLY A 421 -0.78 -18.03 -11.20
C GLY A 421 -0.74 -16.57 -10.74
N ALA A 422 -1.52 -16.14 -9.73
CA ALA A 422 -1.41 -14.74 -9.28
C ALA A 422 0.00 -14.40 -8.76
N ILE A 423 0.66 -15.34 -8.06
CA ILE A 423 2.05 -15.25 -7.61
C ILE A 423 2.86 -16.41 -8.15
N ALA A 424 2.40 -17.65 -7.99
CA ALA A 424 3.11 -18.86 -8.36
C ALA A 424 2.15 -19.93 -8.91
N ARG A 425 2.73 -21.04 -9.38
CA ARG A 425 2.02 -22.26 -9.78
C ARG A 425 2.62 -23.45 -9.03
N LEU A 426 2.46 -23.42 -7.70
CA LEU A 426 2.89 -24.52 -6.84
C LEU A 426 1.88 -25.67 -6.91
N GLU A 427 2.36 -26.88 -6.65
CA GLU A 427 1.49 -28.04 -6.53
C GLU A 427 0.65 -27.97 -5.25
N PRO A 428 -0.58 -28.57 -5.23
CA PRO A 428 -1.34 -28.73 -4.00
C PRO A 428 -0.52 -29.42 -2.90
N GLY A 429 -0.60 -28.93 -1.67
CA GLY A 429 0.16 -29.44 -0.52
C GLY A 429 1.63 -29.01 -0.46
N GLN A 430 2.14 -28.29 -1.45
CA GLN A 430 3.48 -27.71 -1.41
C GLN A 430 3.52 -26.47 -0.48
N THR A 431 4.60 -26.31 0.29
CA THR A 431 4.81 -25.11 1.10
C THR A 431 5.26 -23.91 0.25
N ILE A 432 4.94 -22.69 0.72
CA ILE A 432 5.37 -21.44 0.07
C ILE A 432 6.78 -21.00 0.48
N ASP A 433 7.50 -21.77 1.25
CA ASP A 433 8.78 -21.38 1.87
C ASP A 433 9.82 -20.91 0.86
N SER A 434 9.87 -21.52 -0.33
CA SER A 434 10.76 -21.07 -1.42
C SER A 434 10.50 -19.63 -1.88
N LEU A 435 9.29 -19.11 -1.67
CA LEU A 435 8.90 -17.75 -2.03
C LEU A 435 9.14 -16.74 -0.90
N LEU A 436 9.50 -17.19 0.31
CA LEU A 436 9.78 -16.34 1.45
C LEU A 436 11.24 -15.90 1.54
N HIS A 437 12.14 -16.66 0.94
CA HIS A 437 13.60 -16.51 1.03
C HIS A 437 14.23 -16.00 -0.26
N GLY A 438 15.55 -15.75 -0.23
CA GLY A 438 16.32 -15.31 -1.39
C GLY A 438 15.95 -13.94 -1.96
N GLY A 439 15.13 -13.17 -1.24
CA GLY A 439 14.64 -11.86 -1.69
C GLY A 439 13.49 -11.92 -2.68
N TYR A 440 12.87 -13.09 -2.92
CA TYR A 440 11.69 -13.22 -3.79
C TYR A 440 10.52 -12.37 -3.30
N SER A 441 10.23 -12.43 -2.02
CA SER A 441 9.28 -11.50 -1.35
C SER A 441 10.01 -10.44 -0.54
N THR A 442 9.31 -9.37 -0.18
CA THR A 442 9.85 -8.25 0.59
C THR A 442 9.12 -8.11 1.92
N ILE A 443 9.81 -7.67 2.94
CA ILE A 443 9.24 -7.25 4.22
C ILE A 443 9.71 -5.83 4.53
N SER A 444 8.87 -4.98 5.10
CA SER A 444 9.12 -3.54 5.12
C SER A 444 9.23 -2.95 6.52
N LEU A 445 10.30 -2.16 6.73
CA LEU A 445 10.44 -1.26 7.88
C LEU A 445 9.90 0.12 7.50
N GLY A 446 8.81 0.55 8.15
CA GLY A 446 8.28 1.90 8.07
C GLY A 446 8.82 2.79 9.18
N TYR A 447 8.61 4.10 9.06
CA TYR A 447 8.99 5.09 10.08
C TYR A 447 8.08 6.32 10.01
N ILE A 448 7.88 6.98 11.13
CA ILE A 448 7.04 8.18 11.28
C ILE A 448 7.82 9.26 12.02
N GLY A 449 7.61 10.52 11.65
CA GLY A 449 8.01 11.68 12.44
C GLY A 449 9.46 12.10 12.28
N LEU A 450 10.00 12.05 11.05
CA LEU A 450 11.36 12.55 10.79
C LEU A 450 11.48 14.05 11.07
N TYR A 451 10.41 14.83 10.83
CA TYR A 451 10.34 16.24 11.19
C TYR A 451 10.48 16.43 12.71
N GLU A 452 9.63 15.76 13.48
CA GLU A 452 9.56 15.93 14.92
C GLU A 452 10.86 15.49 15.63
N VAL A 453 11.41 14.33 15.25
CA VAL A 453 12.67 13.86 15.83
C VAL A 453 13.83 14.80 15.50
N THR A 454 13.86 15.32 14.29
CA THR A 454 14.88 16.30 13.88
C THR A 454 14.78 17.56 14.74
N LYS A 455 13.58 18.08 14.93
CA LYS A 455 13.33 19.28 15.72
C LYS A 455 13.70 19.08 17.18
N LEU A 456 13.36 17.93 17.78
CA LEU A 456 13.73 17.56 19.15
C LEU A 456 15.25 17.51 19.35
N MET A 457 15.98 16.98 18.37
CA MET A 457 17.42 16.76 18.51
C MET A 457 18.28 17.96 18.06
N THR A 458 17.77 18.82 17.18
CA THR A 458 18.58 19.92 16.60
C THR A 458 18.03 21.31 16.88
N GLY A 459 16.80 21.41 17.38
CA GLY A 459 16.06 22.65 17.62
C GLY A 459 15.46 23.29 16.36
N VAL A 460 15.66 22.68 15.17
CA VAL A 460 15.18 23.22 13.88
C VAL A 460 14.47 22.14 13.05
N SER A 461 13.66 22.57 12.10
CA SER A 461 13.04 21.67 11.11
C SER A 461 14.08 20.92 10.27
N HIS A 462 13.71 19.77 9.75
CA HIS A 462 14.54 19.02 8.80
C HIS A 462 14.70 19.72 7.44
N THR A 463 13.91 20.75 7.13
CA THR A 463 14.09 21.62 5.97
C THR A 463 15.25 22.61 6.14
N ASN A 464 15.67 22.87 7.38
CA ASN A 464 16.86 23.66 7.67
C ASN A 464 18.14 22.83 7.44
N PRO A 465 19.24 23.40 6.88
CA PRO A 465 20.47 22.64 6.59
C PRO A 465 21.03 21.84 7.75
N LYS A 466 21.01 22.39 8.99
CA LYS A 466 21.42 21.66 10.21
C LYS A 466 20.49 20.47 10.48
N GLY A 467 19.19 20.68 10.36
CA GLY A 467 18.19 19.63 10.53
C GLY A 467 18.29 18.59 9.42
N THR A 468 18.47 19.00 8.15
CA THR A 468 18.66 18.08 7.02
C THR A 468 19.84 17.14 7.26
N ALA A 469 20.95 17.65 7.76
CA ALA A 469 22.14 16.83 8.04
C ALA A 469 21.85 15.73 9.07
N PHE A 470 21.11 16.04 10.14
CA PHE A 470 20.69 15.05 11.15
C PHE A 470 19.67 14.08 10.57
N ALA A 471 18.63 14.56 9.88
CA ALA A 471 17.61 13.74 9.25
C ALA A 471 18.22 12.71 8.27
N MET A 472 19.20 13.14 7.48
CA MET A 472 19.93 12.25 6.57
C MET A 472 20.75 11.18 7.29
N LYS A 473 21.34 11.48 8.47
CA LYS A 473 22.00 10.46 9.29
C LYS A 473 20.99 9.41 9.77
N VAL A 474 19.83 9.85 10.28
CA VAL A 474 18.74 8.94 10.71
C VAL A 474 18.31 8.04 9.56
N MET A 475 18.00 8.61 8.40
CA MET A 475 17.54 7.86 7.24
C MET A 475 18.58 6.83 6.75
N ARG A 476 19.85 7.23 6.69
CA ARG A 476 20.92 6.29 6.31
C ARG A 476 21.05 5.15 7.30
N ARG A 477 20.92 5.42 8.61
CA ARG A 477 20.96 4.35 9.63
C ARG A 477 19.80 3.37 9.49
N LEU A 478 18.57 3.86 9.25
CA LEU A 478 17.41 3.01 8.97
C LEU A 478 17.64 2.12 7.74
N ARG A 479 18.16 2.70 6.66
CA ARG A 479 18.48 1.95 5.44
C ARG A 479 19.55 0.90 5.67
N GLU A 480 20.62 1.25 6.35
CA GLU A 480 21.71 0.34 6.70
C GLU A 480 21.23 -0.84 7.56
N ALA A 481 20.26 -0.61 8.46
CA ALA A 481 19.64 -1.68 9.22
C ALA A 481 18.95 -2.70 8.27
N CYS A 482 18.11 -2.21 7.36
CA CYS A 482 17.46 -3.06 6.35
C CYS A 482 18.47 -3.84 5.50
N ASP A 483 19.51 -3.19 5.02
CA ASP A 483 20.56 -3.80 4.20
C ASP A 483 21.36 -4.86 4.99
N THR A 484 21.62 -4.61 6.27
CA THR A 484 22.27 -5.55 7.18
C THR A 484 21.40 -6.78 7.45
N TRP A 485 20.12 -6.58 7.75
CA TRP A 485 19.17 -7.67 7.95
C TRP A 485 19.06 -8.54 6.69
N LYS A 486 18.99 -7.91 5.51
CA LYS A 486 18.96 -8.62 4.22
C LYS A 486 20.20 -9.49 4.05
N ARG A 487 21.40 -8.96 4.31
CA ARG A 487 22.66 -9.74 4.21
C ARG A 487 22.70 -10.92 5.17
N ASN A 488 22.22 -10.73 6.39
CA ASN A 488 22.31 -11.74 7.44
C ASN A 488 21.26 -12.85 7.32
N THR A 489 20.10 -12.57 6.72
CA THR A 489 18.96 -13.50 6.68
C THR A 489 18.63 -14.00 5.28
N GLY A 490 19.10 -13.33 4.24
CA GLY A 490 18.69 -13.61 2.85
C GLY A 490 17.25 -13.18 2.52
N ILE A 491 16.54 -12.49 3.45
CA ILE A 491 15.18 -11.99 3.24
C ILE A 491 15.23 -10.59 2.64
N GLY A 492 14.29 -10.25 1.77
CA GLY A 492 14.19 -8.94 1.13
C GLY A 492 13.65 -7.86 2.08
N PHE A 493 14.50 -7.15 2.81
CA PHE A 493 14.07 -6.00 3.62
C PHE A 493 14.08 -4.71 2.80
N GLY A 494 13.03 -3.89 2.97
CA GLY A 494 12.91 -2.56 2.37
C GLY A 494 12.60 -1.48 3.40
N LEU A 495 13.23 -0.30 3.26
CA LEU A 495 12.86 0.88 4.04
C LEU A 495 11.71 1.58 3.33
N TYR A 496 10.60 1.75 4.03
CA TYR A 496 9.32 2.19 3.46
C TYR A 496 8.85 3.52 4.06
N GLY A 497 8.85 4.57 3.24
CA GLY A 497 8.25 5.88 3.56
C GLY A 497 6.73 5.83 3.38
N THR A 498 6.06 5.22 4.35
CA THR A 498 4.65 4.86 4.31
C THR A 498 3.69 6.03 4.22
N PRO A 499 2.60 5.93 3.47
CA PRO A 499 1.38 6.63 3.82
C PRO A 499 0.81 6.00 5.11
N ALA A 500 0.72 6.80 6.16
CA ALA A 500 0.52 6.27 7.52
C ALA A 500 -0.88 6.50 8.05
N GLU A 501 -1.88 6.64 7.22
CA GLU A 501 -3.29 6.75 7.62
C GLU A 501 -3.51 7.26 9.07
N SER A 502 -4.09 6.45 9.96
CA SER A 502 -4.31 6.79 11.37
C SER A 502 -3.05 6.70 12.26
N LEU A 503 -1.93 6.15 11.76
CA LEU A 503 -0.73 5.90 12.57
C LEU A 503 -0.05 7.17 13.09
N CYS A 504 -0.02 8.22 12.27
CA CYS A 504 0.51 9.53 12.66
C CYS A 504 -0.23 10.09 13.88
N TYR A 505 -1.54 9.94 13.92
CA TYR A 505 -2.37 10.31 15.06
C TYR A 505 -2.14 9.38 16.25
N ARG A 506 -2.15 8.07 16.04
CA ARG A 506 -1.98 7.06 17.09
C ARG A 506 -0.68 7.27 17.90
N PHE A 507 0.45 7.45 17.21
CA PHE A 507 1.73 7.67 17.88
C PHE A 507 1.74 8.99 18.69
N ALA A 508 1.27 10.07 18.09
CA ALA A 508 1.18 11.36 18.76
C ALA A 508 0.29 11.31 20.00
N GLU A 509 -0.87 10.62 19.93
CA GLU A 509 -1.78 10.46 21.06
C GLU A 509 -1.17 9.65 22.21
N ILE A 510 -0.48 8.54 21.90
CA ILE A 510 0.20 7.72 22.92
C ILE A 510 1.30 8.53 23.61
N ASP A 511 2.14 9.21 22.83
CA ASP A 511 3.25 9.98 23.37
C ASP A 511 2.76 11.20 24.15
N ARG A 512 1.70 11.86 23.69
CA ARG A 512 1.05 12.95 24.43
C ARG A 512 0.52 12.48 25.80
N LYS A 513 -0.11 11.31 25.85
CA LYS A 513 -0.59 10.71 27.10
C LYS A 513 0.55 10.34 28.05
N LYS A 514 1.71 9.95 27.51
CA LYS A 514 2.86 9.46 28.27
C LYS A 514 3.79 10.58 28.73
N PHE A 515 4.04 11.58 27.89
CA PHE A 515 5.04 12.62 28.08
C PHE A 515 4.45 14.03 28.24
N GLY A 516 3.12 14.20 28.03
CA GLY A 516 2.45 15.49 28.07
C GLY A 516 2.49 16.24 26.75
N ASP A 517 2.03 17.50 26.80
CA ASP A 517 2.07 18.41 25.66
C ASP A 517 3.49 18.96 25.49
N ILE A 518 4.11 18.67 24.37
CA ILE A 518 5.41 19.20 23.94
C ILE A 518 5.14 20.07 22.72
N GLU A 519 5.51 21.36 22.82
CA GLU A 519 5.27 22.37 21.80
C GLU A 519 5.80 21.91 20.43
N ASP A 520 4.95 21.99 19.41
CA ASP A 520 5.24 21.66 18.03
C ASP A 520 5.55 20.16 17.76
N ILE A 521 5.37 19.31 18.77
CA ILE A 521 5.62 17.87 18.70
C ILE A 521 4.30 17.12 18.98
N THR A 522 3.93 16.96 20.25
CA THR A 522 2.74 16.19 20.66
C THR A 522 1.46 17.01 20.73
N ASP A 523 1.56 18.33 20.87
CA ASP A 523 0.44 19.27 20.97
C ASP A 523 -0.36 19.39 19.67
N LYS A 524 0.27 19.07 18.51
CA LYS A 524 -0.39 19.06 17.20
C LYS A 524 -1.48 18.01 17.06
N GLY A 525 -1.44 16.95 17.89
CA GLY A 525 -2.34 15.79 17.79
C GLY A 525 -2.00 14.81 16.66
N TYR A 526 -0.94 15.06 15.90
CA TYR A 526 -0.42 14.16 14.86
C TYR A 526 1.10 14.30 14.74
N TYR A 527 1.76 13.26 14.22
CA TYR A 527 3.13 13.32 13.74
C TYR A 527 3.17 13.43 12.23
N THR A 528 4.19 14.10 11.72
CA THR A 528 4.41 14.20 10.28
C THR A 528 4.72 12.82 9.72
N ASN A 529 4.09 12.49 8.60
CA ASN A 529 4.26 11.20 7.95
C ASN A 529 5.69 11.05 7.41
N SER A 530 6.35 9.94 7.75
CA SER A 530 7.68 9.57 7.26
C SER A 530 8.67 10.75 7.21
N TYR A 531 9.10 11.12 6.00
CA TYR A 531 10.06 12.19 5.70
C TYR A 531 9.42 13.50 5.23
N HIS A 532 8.09 13.57 5.13
CA HIS A 532 7.40 14.71 4.53
C HIS A 532 7.68 16.02 5.25
N VAL A 533 7.58 17.11 4.50
CA VAL A 533 7.57 18.46 5.08
C VAL A 533 6.29 18.63 5.89
N ASP A 534 6.39 19.19 7.10
CA ASP A 534 5.23 19.48 7.94
C ASP A 534 4.26 20.40 7.19
N VAL A 535 2.97 20.10 7.24
CA VAL A 535 1.92 20.80 6.46
C VAL A 535 1.78 22.28 6.81
N ARG A 536 2.33 22.72 7.95
CA ARG A 536 2.34 24.13 8.38
C ARG A 536 3.51 24.92 7.80
N GLU A 537 4.53 24.24 7.25
CA GLU A 537 5.66 24.92 6.61
C GLU A 537 5.24 25.49 5.25
N LYS A 538 5.55 26.76 5.04
CA LYS A 538 5.30 27.43 3.76
C LYS A 538 6.42 27.07 2.79
N ILE A 539 6.18 26.16 1.90
CA ILE A 539 7.10 25.69 0.87
C ILE A 539 6.36 25.63 -0.47
N ASP A 540 6.99 26.06 -1.55
CA ASP A 540 6.40 25.87 -2.88
C ASP A 540 6.57 24.42 -3.37
N ALA A 541 5.76 24.02 -4.36
CA ALA A 541 5.70 22.66 -4.85
C ALA A 541 7.07 22.15 -5.37
N PHE A 542 7.82 22.96 -6.12
CA PHE A 542 9.11 22.54 -6.69
C PHE A 542 10.18 22.39 -5.62
N SER A 543 10.23 23.33 -4.67
CA SER A 543 11.12 23.26 -3.51
C SER A 543 10.82 22.03 -2.63
N LYS A 544 9.53 21.72 -2.43
CA LYS A 544 9.10 20.50 -1.71
C LYS A 544 9.54 19.25 -2.45
N PHE A 545 9.32 19.16 -3.76
CA PHE A 545 9.80 18.04 -4.58
C PHE A 545 11.30 17.83 -4.43
N LYS A 546 12.08 18.90 -4.63
CA LYS A 546 13.53 18.85 -4.52
C LYS A 546 13.99 18.41 -3.13
N PHE A 547 13.33 18.91 -2.08
CA PHE A 547 13.66 18.57 -0.71
C PHE A 547 13.33 17.10 -0.39
N GLU A 548 12.13 16.64 -0.69
CA GLU A 548 11.67 15.29 -0.38
C GLU A 548 12.39 14.20 -1.20
N SER A 549 12.81 14.52 -2.43
CA SER A 549 13.47 13.57 -3.35
C SER A 549 14.73 12.93 -2.77
N GLN A 550 15.49 13.64 -1.94
CA GLN A 550 16.70 13.10 -1.30
C GLN A 550 16.41 11.96 -0.31
N PHE A 551 15.25 11.99 0.36
CA PHE A 551 14.81 10.94 1.30
C PHE A 551 14.17 9.77 0.56
N GLN A 552 13.53 10.03 -0.56
CA GLN A 552 12.92 9.00 -1.41
C GLN A 552 13.97 8.02 -1.94
N ASN A 553 15.13 8.51 -2.36
CA ASN A 553 16.26 7.69 -2.81
C ASN A 553 16.74 6.69 -1.73
N ILE A 554 16.60 7.05 -0.46
CA ILE A 554 16.98 6.18 0.65
C ILE A 554 15.87 5.16 0.96
N SER A 555 14.61 5.53 0.76
CA SER A 555 13.43 4.71 1.06
C SER A 555 13.12 3.74 -0.09
N ASN A 556 13.97 2.75 -0.29
CA ASN A 556 13.89 1.79 -1.40
C ASN A 556 12.71 0.81 -1.34
N GLY A 557 12.03 0.71 -0.21
CA GLY A 557 10.81 -0.08 -0.05
C GLY A 557 9.54 0.64 -0.50
N GLY A 558 9.69 1.86 -1.03
CA GLY A 558 8.60 2.70 -1.52
C GLY A 558 8.51 4.05 -0.82
N ALA A 559 8.07 5.04 -1.58
CA ALA A 559 7.89 6.41 -1.12
C ALA A 559 6.80 7.10 -1.93
N ILE A 560 6.25 8.19 -1.40
CA ILE A 560 5.29 9.05 -2.09
C ILE A 560 5.52 10.50 -1.70
N SER A 561 5.30 11.43 -2.63
CA SER A 561 5.13 12.85 -2.34
C SER A 561 3.68 13.27 -2.53
N TYR A 562 3.13 13.90 -1.52
CA TYR A 562 1.86 14.62 -1.61
C TYR A 562 2.15 16.10 -1.81
N VAL A 563 1.70 16.64 -2.93
CA VAL A 563 1.90 18.05 -3.23
C VAL A 563 0.56 18.73 -3.46
N GLU A 564 0.26 19.67 -2.58
CA GLU A 564 -0.93 20.50 -2.73
C GLU A 564 -0.69 21.54 -3.82
N ILE A 565 -1.61 21.59 -4.77
CA ILE A 565 -1.58 22.55 -5.88
C ILE A 565 -2.88 23.36 -5.89
N PRO A 566 -2.83 24.64 -6.32
CA PRO A 566 -4.06 25.41 -6.51
C PRO A 566 -4.95 24.74 -7.57
N ASN A 567 -6.19 25.16 -7.67
CA ASN A 567 -7.08 24.66 -8.71
C ASN A 567 -6.57 25.04 -10.10
N LEU A 568 -5.91 24.11 -10.79
CA LEU A 568 -5.30 24.30 -12.09
C LEU A 568 -6.19 23.85 -13.27
N ARG A 569 -7.50 23.63 -13.07
CA ARG A 569 -8.43 23.24 -14.14
C ARG A 569 -8.41 24.20 -15.35
N HIS A 570 -8.09 25.48 -15.12
CA HIS A 570 -8.01 26.51 -16.15
C HIS A 570 -6.56 26.88 -16.52
N ASN A 571 -5.55 26.18 -15.96
CA ASN A 571 -4.15 26.39 -16.25
C ASN A 571 -3.41 25.04 -16.38
N LEU A 572 -3.83 24.22 -17.33
CA LEU A 572 -3.21 22.91 -17.60
C LEU A 572 -1.73 23.02 -17.96
N PRO A 573 -1.24 24.07 -18.69
CA PRO A 573 0.19 24.20 -18.95
C PRO A 573 1.05 24.25 -17.68
N ALA A 574 0.60 24.90 -16.62
CA ALA A 574 1.33 24.90 -15.34
C ALA A 574 1.42 23.51 -14.72
N LEU A 575 0.37 22.71 -14.86
CA LEU A 575 0.36 21.33 -14.39
C LEU A 575 1.25 20.43 -15.25
N GLU A 576 1.30 20.66 -16.57
CA GLU A 576 2.23 19.98 -17.49
C GLU A 576 3.70 20.24 -17.12
N GLU A 577 4.05 21.47 -16.76
CA GLU A 577 5.41 21.81 -16.29
C GLU A 577 5.76 21.09 -14.97
N MET A 578 4.81 20.93 -14.05
CA MET A 578 5.02 20.15 -12.83
C MET A 578 5.24 18.67 -13.14
N VAL A 579 4.45 18.10 -14.04
CA VAL A 579 4.58 16.70 -14.47
C VAL A 579 5.93 16.48 -15.17
N LYS A 580 6.38 17.42 -16.00
CA LYS A 580 7.71 17.38 -16.60
C LYS A 580 8.82 17.46 -15.56
N TYR A 581 8.67 18.30 -14.53
CA TYR A 581 9.61 18.36 -13.43
C TYR A 581 9.72 17.03 -12.70
N ILE A 582 8.57 16.33 -12.48
CA ILE A 582 8.53 14.99 -11.89
C ILE A 582 9.35 14.02 -12.76
N TYR A 583 9.13 14.02 -14.08
CA TYR A 583 9.86 13.17 -15.01
C TYR A 583 11.36 13.33 -14.91
N ASP A 584 11.84 14.59 -14.84
CA ASP A 584 13.27 14.89 -14.87
C ASP A 584 13.98 14.73 -13.52
N ASN A 585 13.27 14.95 -12.40
CA ASN A 585 13.93 15.20 -11.12
C ASN A 585 13.50 14.28 -9.99
N ILE A 586 12.29 13.70 -10.04
CA ILE A 586 11.78 12.95 -8.90
C ILE A 586 12.18 11.48 -9.02
N PRO A 587 13.00 10.97 -8.09
CA PRO A 587 13.37 9.57 -8.06
C PRO A 587 12.15 8.70 -7.74
N VAL A 588 12.34 7.42 -7.63
CA VAL A 588 11.34 6.37 -7.45
C VAL A 588 10.36 6.68 -6.33
N SER A 589 9.41 7.59 -6.60
CA SER A 589 8.27 7.85 -5.74
C SER A 589 7.07 8.23 -6.60
N TYR A 590 5.90 7.91 -6.10
CA TYR A 590 4.67 8.40 -6.67
C TYR A 590 4.47 9.85 -6.27
N THR A 591 4.02 10.65 -7.21
CA THR A 591 3.61 12.00 -6.92
C THR A 591 2.09 12.08 -7.04
N HIS A 592 1.45 12.33 -5.93
CA HIS A 592 0.03 12.60 -5.85
C HIS A 592 -0.19 14.12 -5.77
N LEU A 593 -0.85 14.66 -6.79
CA LEU A 593 -1.19 16.08 -6.86
C LEU A 593 -2.58 16.28 -6.26
N THR A 594 -2.67 17.02 -5.16
CA THR A 594 -3.93 17.26 -4.45
C THR A 594 -4.36 18.71 -4.56
N LEU A 595 -5.67 18.93 -4.58
CA LEU A 595 -6.24 20.27 -4.37
C LEU A 595 -6.20 20.59 -2.87
N PRO A 596 -6.06 21.89 -2.48
CA PRO A 596 -6.17 22.28 -1.08
C PRO A 596 -7.51 21.82 -0.49
N THR A 597 -7.47 21.29 0.73
CA THR A 597 -8.67 20.75 1.41
C THR A 597 -9.82 21.73 1.51
N ASN A 598 -9.55 23.04 1.49
CA ASN A 598 -10.56 24.09 1.49
C ASN A 598 -11.25 24.32 0.14
N SER A 599 -10.83 23.65 -0.93
CA SER A 599 -11.46 23.77 -2.27
C SER A 599 -12.39 22.61 -2.62
N LEU A 600 -12.67 21.72 -1.66
CA LEU A 600 -13.55 20.55 -1.80
C LEU A 600 -14.98 20.80 -1.28
N VAL A 601 -15.33 22.06 -0.92
CA VAL A 601 -16.69 22.49 -0.57
C VAL A 601 -17.45 22.97 -1.80
#